data_a2157e3f6fcf169179b14a8d269e0692
#
_entry.id   a2157e3f6fcf169179b14a8d269e0692
#
_cell.length_a   1.000
_cell.length_b   1.000
_cell.length_c   1.000
_cell.angle_alpha   90.00
_cell.angle_beta   90.00
_cell.angle_gamma   90.00
#
_symmetry.space_group_name_H-M   'P 1'
#
loop_
_entity.id
_entity.type
_entity.pdbx_description
1 polymer ?
#
loop_
_entity_poly.entity_id
_entity_poly.type
_entity_poly.pdbx_seq_one_letter_code
_entity_poly.pdbx_strand_id
1 'polypeptide(L)'
;TGVQLEAGTTASDFEFLPFDVNYQRCKRYYQKTYDYGTAPGTAIENGWAWYGTDYNVSVTSTFQSQGIKFETQMRSSPSLTLYDGQGNSGKCTRYRVGAGPNHNNSSSADLITTTNFRHFGQGTYGTGNIAFHYEASAEL
;
A
#
# COMPACT_ATOMS: atom_id res chain seq x y z
N THR A 1 -10.02 26.05 -13.26
CA THR A 1 -9.16 27.19 -12.86
C THR A 1 -7.73 26.70 -12.71
N GLY A 2 -6.89 26.95 -13.74
CA GLY A 2 -5.46 26.62 -13.69
C GLY A 2 -4.71 27.63 -12.84
N VAL A 3 -3.94 27.12 -11.87
CA VAL A 3 -2.96 27.90 -11.09
C VAL A 3 -1.61 27.23 -11.32
N GLN A 4 -0.62 28.01 -11.70
CA GLN A 4 0.76 27.56 -11.88
C GLN A 4 1.66 28.35 -10.92
N LEU A 5 2.47 27.63 -10.16
CA LEU A 5 3.50 28.22 -9.30
C LEU A 5 4.86 27.82 -9.88
N GLU A 6 5.69 28.81 -10.20
CA GLU A 6 7.02 28.58 -10.73
C GLU A 6 8.06 29.49 -10.06
N ALA A 7 9.28 29.01 -9.99
CA ALA A 7 10.42 29.80 -9.53
C ALA A 7 11.02 30.55 -10.73
N GLY A 8 10.97 31.87 -10.70
CA GLY A 8 11.51 32.71 -11.78
C GLY A 8 11.10 34.16 -11.66
N THR A 9 11.68 35.02 -12.50
CA THR A 9 11.34 36.45 -12.56
C THR A 9 10.32 36.79 -13.66
N THR A 10 9.97 35.83 -14.50
CA THR A 10 9.04 35.99 -15.62
C THR A 10 8.10 34.79 -15.64
N ALA A 11 6.79 35.02 -15.70
CA ALA A 11 5.81 33.97 -15.84
C ALA A 11 5.95 33.28 -17.21
N SER A 12 6.01 31.94 -17.21
CA SER A 12 5.91 31.15 -18.44
C SER A 12 4.47 30.91 -18.85
N ASP A 13 4.25 30.43 -20.07
CA ASP A 13 2.92 30.00 -20.51
C ASP A 13 2.41 28.86 -19.64
N PHE A 14 1.09 28.86 -19.32
CA PHE A 14 0.48 27.81 -18.51
C PHE A 14 0.68 26.44 -19.12
N GLU A 15 1.35 25.52 -18.40
CA GLU A 15 1.58 24.15 -18.84
C GLU A 15 0.31 23.32 -18.63
N PHE A 16 -0.43 23.09 -19.71
CA PHE A 16 -1.59 22.20 -19.68
C PHE A 16 -1.16 20.74 -19.91
N LEU A 17 -1.07 19.98 -18.82
CA LEU A 17 -0.75 18.55 -18.89
C LEU A 17 -2.04 17.73 -19.00
N PRO A 18 -2.09 16.69 -19.86
CA PRO A 18 -3.14 15.69 -19.84
C PRO A 18 -3.27 15.07 -18.43
N PHE A 19 -4.50 14.74 -18.05
CA PHE A 19 -4.79 14.22 -16.69
C PHE A 19 -3.96 12.97 -16.35
N ASP A 20 -3.82 12.04 -17.28
CA ASP A 20 -3.06 10.79 -17.13
C ASP A 20 -1.56 11.06 -16.85
N VAL A 21 -0.97 12.02 -17.57
CA VAL A 21 0.44 12.43 -17.34
C VAL A 21 0.60 13.03 -15.94
N ASN A 22 -0.30 13.93 -15.56
CA ASN A 22 -0.26 14.55 -14.24
C ASN A 22 -0.51 13.54 -13.13
N TYR A 23 -1.45 12.61 -13.32
CA TYR A 23 -1.73 11.53 -12.38
C TYR A 23 -0.51 10.61 -12.18
N GLN A 24 0.20 10.24 -13.25
CA GLN A 24 1.43 9.45 -13.14
C GLN A 24 2.55 10.20 -12.40
N ARG A 25 2.66 11.51 -12.60
CA ARG A 25 3.59 12.34 -11.82
C ARG A 25 3.23 12.34 -10.33
N CYS A 26 1.94 12.44 -9.97
CA CYS A 26 1.49 12.38 -8.58
C CYS A 26 1.78 11.03 -7.92
N LYS A 27 1.64 9.92 -8.66
CA LYS A 27 1.99 8.57 -8.15
C LYS A 27 3.45 8.41 -7.73
N ARG A 28 4.36 9.24 -8.18
CA ARG A 28 5.75 9.24 -7.70
C ARG A 28 5.89 9.74 -6.26
N TYR A 29 4.90 10.43 -5.74
CA TYR A 29 4.88 10.99 -4.40
C TYR A 29 3.95 10.23 -3.46
N TYR A 30 2.83 9.73 -3.98
CA TYR A 30 1.82 9.06 -3.20
C TYR A 30 1.15 7.92 -3.96
N GLN A 31 1.10 6.74 -3.35
CA GLN A 31 0.37 5.58 -3.87
C GLN A 31 -0.40 4.90 -2.74
N LYS A 32 -1.51 4.28 -3.08
CA LYS A 32 -2.32 3.50 -2.16
C LYS A 32 -3.04 2.37 -2.90
N THR A 33 -3.38 1.30 -2.18
CA THR A 33 -4.18 0.20 -2.72
C THR A 33 -5.67 0.49 -2.76
N TYR A 34 -6.12 1.51 -2.04
CA TYR A 34 -7.52 1.95 -2.05
C TYR A 34 -7.89 2.62 -3.36
N ASP A 35 -9.15 2.47 -3.79
CA ASP A 35 -9.70 3.22 -4.93
C ASP A 35 -9.53 4.73 -4.73
N TYR A 36 -9.53 5.47 -5.85
CA TYR A 36 -9.20 6.90 -5.87
C TYR A 36 -9.98 7.72 -4.83
N GLY A 37 -11.30 7.54 -4.72
CA GLY A 37 -12.16 8.28 -3.80
C GLY A 37 -12.21 7.72 -2.37
N THR A 38 -11.52 6.61 -2.07
CA THR A 38 -11.58 5.94 -0.77
C THR A 38 -10.41 6.38 0.10
N ALA A 39 -10.69 6.90 1.29
CA ALA A 39 -9.65 7.28 2.24
C ALA A 39 -8.91 6.05 2.79
N PRO A 40 -7.57 6.12 3.01
CA PRO A 40 -6.84 5.09 3.75
C PRO A 40 -7.45 4.86 5.14
N GLY A 41 -7.46 3.61 5.60
CA GLY A 41 -8.12 3.23 6.85
C GLY A 41 -9.64 3.06 6.75
N THR A 42 -10.22 3.13 5.55
CA THR A 42 -11.62 2.74 5.34
C THR A 42 -11.74 1.22 5.43
N ALA A 43 -12.78 0.74 6.13
CA ALA A 43 -13.11 -0.69 6.20
C ALA A 43 -13.60 -1.20 4.84
N ILE A 44 -12.74 -1.84 4.08
CA ILE A 44 -13.02 -2.42 2.77
C ILE A 44 -12.10 -3.61 2.52
N GLU A 45 -12.59 -4.62 1.81
CA GLU A 45 -11.84 -5.84 1.49
C GLU A 45 -11.51 -5.98 -0.01
N ASN A 46 -11.73 -4.95 -0.80
CA ASN A 46 -11.44 -4.93 -2.24
C ASN A 46 -10.15 -4.13 -2.54
N GLY A 47 -9.42 -4.54 -3.57
CA GLY A 47 -8.26 -3.80 -4.08
C GLY A 47 -6.98 -3.92 -3.27
N TRP A 48 -6.95 -4.73 -2.22
CA TRP A 48 -5.77 -4.92 -1.38
C TRP A 48 -4.65 -5.72 -2.05
N ALA A 49 -3.45 -5.57 -1.51
CA ALA A 49 -2.34 -6.47 -1.81
C ALA A 49 -2.49 -7.76 -1.01
N TRP A 50 -2.18 -8.90 -1.63
CA TRP A 50 -2.25 -10.18 -0.95
C TRP A 50 -1.17 -11.16 -1.43
N TYR A 51 -0.82 -12.13 -0.60
CA TYR A 51 0.05 -13.24 -0.95
C TYR A 51 -0.35 -14.51 -0.20
N GLY A 52 -0.08 -15.66 -0.85
CA GLY A 52 -0.35 -16.98 -0.27
C GLY A 52 0.66 -17.33 0.82
N THR A 53 0.20 -18.10 1.80
CA THR A 53 1.03 -18.70 2.83
C THR A 53 0.79 -20.22 2.81
N ASP A 54 1.71 -20.97 2.21
CA ASP A 54 1.58 -22.43 2.05
C ASP A 54 1.93 -23.23 3.32
N TYR A 55 2.18 -22.54 4.42
CA TYR A 55 2.60 -23.15 5.66
C TYR A 55 1.40 -23.49 6.56
N ASN A 56 1.21 -24.78 6.81
CA ASN A 56 0.32 -25.24 7.86
C ASN A 56 1.05 -25.20 9.20
N VAL A 57 0.96 -24.07 9.89
CA VAL A 57 1.59 -23.89 11.21
C VAL A 57 0.56 -24.01 12.32
N SER A 58 0.91 -24.71 13.35
CA SER A 58 0.08 -24.89 14.57
C SER A 58 0.32 -23.80 15.63
N VAL A 59 1.21 -22.85 15.36
CA VAL A 59 1.60 -21.76 16.26
C VAL A 59 1.54 -20.43 15.55
N THR A 60 1.59 -19.33 16.30
CA THR A 60 1.74 -17.98 15.72
C THR A 60 3.04 -17.90 14.94
N SER A 61 2.94 -17.55 13.67
CA SER A 61 4.09 -17.43 12.77
C SER A 61 4.10 -16.09 12.05
N THR A 62 5.29 -15.66 11.67
CA THR A 62 5.48 -14.49 10.82
C THR A 62 5.58 -14.95 9.38
N PHE A 63 4.74 -14.38 8.52
CA PHE A 63 4.74 -14.62 7.08
C PHE A 63 5.36 -13.42 6.38
N GLN A 64 6.14 -13.70 5.34
CA GLN A 64 6.82 -12.67 4.57
C GLN A 64 6.34 -12.73 3.12
N SER A 65 6.09 -11.55 2.54
CA SER A 65 5.85 -11.47 1.09
C SER A 65 7.16 -11.59 0.32
N GLN A 66 7.07 -11.95 -0.93
CA GLN A 66 8.04 -11.47 -1.93
C GLN A 66 7.88 -9.95 -2.06
N GLY A 67 8.82 -9.28 -2.74
CA GLY A 67 8.75 -7.82 -2.89
C GLY A 67 7.42 -7.37 -3.50
N ILE A 68 6.68 -6.56 -2.77
CA ILE A 68 5.46 -5.88 -3.26
C ILE A 68 5.90 -4.67 -4.05
N LYS A 69 5.61 -4.65 -5.34
CA LYS A 69 6.01 -3.55 -6.23
C LYS A 69 5.05 -2.37 -6.15
N PHE A 70 5.60 -1.18 -6.18
CA PHE A 70 4.82 0.03 -6.44
C PHE A 70 4.42 0.08 -7.92
N GLU A 71 3.26 0.64 -8.21
CA GLU A 71 2.76 0.78 -9.58
C GLU A 71 3.66 1.69 -10.42
N THR A 72 4.20 2.73 -9.80
CA THR A 72 5.16 3.66 -10.40
C THR A 72 6.32 3.83 -9.42
N GLN A 73 7.55 3.95 -9.94
CA GLN A 73 8.71 4.24 -9.10
C GLN A 73 8.50 5.52 -8.30
N MET A 74 8.60 5.41 -6.98
CA MET A 74 8.48 6.53 -6.04
C MET A 74 9.67 7.48 -6.19
N ARG A 75 9.47 8.75 -5.85
CA ARG A 75 10.52 9.79 -5.88
C ARG A 75 11.67 9.48 -4.91
N SER A 76 11.34 9.01 -3.74
CA SER A 76 12.27 8.59 -2.68
C SER A 76 11.71 7.34 -2.00
N SER A 77 12.47 6.71 -1.11
CA SER A 77 11.91 5.63 -0.27
C SER A 77 10.77 6.18 0.55
N PRO A 78 9.53 5.67 0.37
CA PRO A 78 8.35 6.23 1.03
C PRO A 78 8.26 5.80 2.50
N SER A 79 7.52 6.58 3.28
CA SER A 79 6.88 6.09 4.50
C SER A 79 5.69 5.22 4.12
N LEU A 80 5.48 4.12 4.85
CA LEU A 80 4.40 3.17 4.61
C LEU A 80 3.50 3.07 5.84
N THR A 81 2.19 3.14 5.61
CA THR A 81 1.18 2.75 6.59
C THR A 81 0.41 1.56 6.03
N LEU A 82 0.25 0.52 6.83
CA LEU A 82 -0.45 -0.71 6.48
C LEU A 82 -1.78 -0.76 7.21
N TYR A 83 -2.79 -1.37 6.58
CA TYR A 83 -4.13 -1.51 7.17
C TYR A 83 -4.71 -2.89 6.89
N ASP A 84 -5.51 -3.42 7.81
CA ASP A 84 -6.32 -4.62 7.57
C ASP A 84 -7.64 -4.26 6.84
N GLY A 85 -8.45 -5.27 6.52
CA GLY A 85 -9.74 -5.07 5.84
C GLY A 85 -10.80 -4.33 6.67
N GLN A 86 -10.56 -4.08 7.96
CA GLN A 86 -11.40 -3.25 8.83
C GLN A 86 -10.84 -1.85 9.04
N GLY A 87 -9.73 -1.51 8.37
CA GLY A 87 -9.12 -0.18 8.44
C GLY A 87 -8.21 0.04 9.65
N ASN A 88 -7.86 -1.00 10.41
CA ASN A 88 -6.94 -0.87 11.55
C ASN A 88 -5.51 -0.71 11.06
N SER A 89 -4.84 0.36 11.49
CA SER A 89 -3.45 0.66 11.14
C SER A 89 -2.46 -0.30 11.79
N GLY A 90 -1.36 -0.63 11.08
CA GLY A 90 -0.34 -1.58 11.53
C GLY A 90 -0.83 -3.02 11.59
N LYS A 91 -1.89 -3.33 10.86
CA LYS A 91 -2.56 -4.63 10.85
C LYS A 91 -2.69 -5.20 9.45
N CYS A 92 -2.94 -6.52 9.39
CA CYS A 92 -3.31 -7.24 8.18
C CYS A 92 -4.47 -8.20 8.46
N THR A 93 -5.12 -8.62 7.39
CA THR A 93 -6.16 -9.64 7.40
C THR A 93 -5.57 -10.96 6.95
N ARG A 94 -5.90 -12.02 7.65
CA ARG A 94 -5.56 -13.38 7.25
C ARG A 94 -6.82 -14.14 6.85
N TYR A 95 -6.79 -14.74 5.69
CA TYR A 95 -7.77 -15.73 5.25
C TYR A 95 -7.23 -17.12 5.49
N ARG A 96 -8.01 -17.97 6.15
CA ARG A 96 -7.72 -19.39 6.32
C ARG A 96 -8.61 -20.21 5.41
N VAL A 97 -8.05 -21.29 4.88
CA VAL A 97 -8.87 -22.29 4.20
C VAL A 97 -9.90 -22.87 5.17
N GLY A 98 -11.18 -22.79 4.83
CA GLY A 98 -12.29 -23.31 5.64
C GLY A 98 -12.72 -22.44 6.82
N ALA A 99 -12.21 -21.21 6.93
CA ALA A 99 -12.62 -20.24 7.94
C ALA A 99 -12.74 -18.85 7.34
N GLY A 100 -13.47 -17.95 7.99
CA GLY A 100 -13.59 -16.56 7.57
C GLY A 100 -12.31 -15.76 7.79
N PRO A 101 -12.33 -14.47 7.36
CA PRO A 101 -11.21 -13.57 7.57
C PRO A 101 -10.93 -13.35 9.05
N ASN A 102 -9.66 -13.31 9.41
CA ASN A 102 -9.18 -12.92 10.73
C ASN A 102 -8.41 -11.61 10.59
N HIS A 103 -9.04 -10.53 11.02
CA HIS A 103 -8.45 -9.19 11.03
C HIS A 103 -7.56 -8.97 12.26
N ASN A 104 -6.94 -7.80 12.33
CA ASN A 104 -6.16 -7.33 13.46
C ASN A 104 -4.87 -8.14 13.75
N ASN A 105 -4.35 -8.87 12.76
CA ASN A 105 -3.04 -9.50 12.88
C ASN A 105 -1.94 -8.44 12.72
N SER A 106 -0.85 -8.58 13.49
CA SER A 106 0.27 -7.62 13.41
C SER A 106 0.88 -7.59 12.01
N SER A 107 1.21 -6.40 11.55
CA SER A 107 1.69 -6.14 10.19
C SER A 107 2.80 -5.09 10.22
N SER A 108 3.87 -5.34 9.47
CA SER A 108 4.98 -4.42 9.29
C SER A 108 5.57 -4.52 7.90
N ALA A 109 6.40 -3.56 7.52
CA ALA A 109 7.14 -3.57 6.26
C ALA A 109 8.60 -3.23 6.50
N ASP A 110 9.48 -3.81 5.68
CA ASP A 110 10.90 -3.49 5.63
C ASP A 110 11.43 -3.52 4.18
N LEU A 111 12.74 -3.40 4.03
CA LEU A 111 13.41 -3.34 2.71
C LEU A 111 12.72 -2.37 1.76
N ILE A 112 12.27 -1.24 2.30
CA ILE A 112 11.54 -0.22 1.57
C ILE A 112 12.50 0.51 0.64
N THR A 113 12.21 0.44 -0.67
CA THR A 113 12.95 1.11 -1.73
C THR A 113 12.03 2.05 -2.50
N THR A 114 12.51 2.69 -3.54
CA THR A 114 11.67 3.49 -4.44
C THR A 114 10.77 2.64 -5.35
N THR A 115 10.98 1.34 -5.44
CA THR A 115 10.27 0.45 -6.38
C THR A 115 9.45 -0.65 -5.72
N ASN A 116 9.80 -1.03 -4.49
CA ASN A 116 9.13 -2.12 -3.77
C ASN A 116 9.40 -2.05 -2.26
N PHE A 117 8.68 -2.89 -1.54
CA PHE A 117 8.91 -3.18 -0.12
C PHE A 117 8.60 -4.65 0.17
N ARG A 118 9.07 -5.17 1.30
CA ARG A 118 8.67 -6.48 1.81
C ARG A 118 7.70 -6.31 2.97
N HIS A 119 6.61 -7.07 2.95
CA HIS A 119 5.59 -7.09 3.99
C HIS A 119 5.80 -8.29 4.92
N PHE A 120 5.58 -8.07 6.21
CA PHE A 120 5.46 -9.09 7.23
C PHE A 120 4.07 -9.07 7.82
N GLY A 121 3.41 -10.23 7.84
CA GLY A 121 2.17 -10.43 8.55
C GLY A 121 2.32 -11.52 9.60
N GLN A 122 1.76 -11.34 10.78
CA GLN A 122 1.64 -12.41 11.76
C GLN A 122 0.28 -13.06 11.68
N GLY A 123 0.22 -14.36 11.96
CA GLY A 123 -1.04 -15.09 12.00
C GLY A 123 -0.90 -16.41 12.74
N THR A 124 -2.00 -16.87 13.33
CA THR A 124 -2.09 -18.14 14.05
C THR A 124 -2.83 -19.17 13.21
N TYR A 125 -2.25 -20.37 13.08
CA TYR A 125 -2.84 -21.59 12.50
C TYR A 125 -3.21 -21.60 11.01
N GLY A 126 -2.78 -22.63 10.31
CA GLY A 126 -3.28 -23.11 9.01
C GLY A 126 -2.75 -22.37 7.77
N THR A 127 -2.94 -23.01 6.63
CA THR A 127 -2.69 -22.48 5.28
C THR A 127 -3.68 -21.37 4.93
N GLY A 128 -3.24 -20.32 4.26
CA GLY A 128 -4.14 -19.25 3.86
C GLY A 128 -3.43 -18.10 3.14
N ASN A 129 -4.10 -16.99 3.03
CA ASN A 129 -3.58 -15.78 2.42
C ASN A 129 -3.45 -14.66 3.44
N ILE A 130 -2.43 -13.86 3.30
CA ILE A 130 -2.32 -12.56 3.97
C ILE A 130 -2.75 -11.49 3.00
N ALA A 131 -3.63 -10.61 3.43
CA ALA A 131 -4.14 -9.48 2.66
C ALA A 131 -4.04 -8.20 3.50
N PHE A 132 -3.72 -7.10 2.85
CA PHE A 132 -3.58 -5.80 3.50
C PHE A 132 -3.73 -4.66 2.50
N HIS A 133 -4.14 -3.51 3.00
CA HIS A 133 -4.01 -2.25 2.28
C HIS A 133 -2.74 -1.53 2.70
N TYR A 134 -2.25 -0.68 1.83
CA TYR A 134 -1.18 0.26 2.17
C TYR A 134 -1.43 1.64 1.57
N GLU A 135 -0.85 2.61 2.20
CA GLU A 135 -0.50 3.90 1.62
C GLU A 135 1.01 4.11 1.70
N ALA A 136 1.57 4.69 0.66
CA ALA A 136 2.98 5.00 0.53
C ALA A 136 3.13 6.48 0.20
N SER A 137 3.83 7.24 1.06
CA SER A 137 4.09 8.66 0.87
C SER A 137 5.59 8.93 0.80
N ALA A 138 6.02 9.58 -0.29
CA ALA A 138 7.37 10.05 -0.54
C ALA A 138 7.44 11.58 -0.57
N GLU A 139 6.51 12.25 0.11
CA GLU A 139 6.54 13.69 0.29
C GLU A 139 7.71 14.11 1.19
N LEU A 140 8.11 15.37 1.09
CA LEU A 140 9.24 15.97 1.81
C LEU A 140 8.91 16.16 3.29
#